data_cc0c697aac7784b788a6023e88ade80a
#
_entry.id   cc0c697aac7784b788a6023e88ade80a
#
_cell.length_a   1.000
_cell.length_b   1.000
_cell.length_c   1.000
_cell.angle_alpha   90.00
_cell.angle_beta   90.00
_cell.angle_gamma   90.00
#
_symmetry.space_group_name_H-M   'P 1'
#
loop_
_entity.id
_entity.type
_entity.pdbx_description
1 polymer ?
#
loop_
_entity_poly.entity_id
_entity_poly.type
_entity_poly.pdbx_seq_one_letter_code
_entity_poly.pdbx_strand_id
1 'polypeptide(L)'
;ANTLLRIKMQKAYDALTAIVDCRIHFANAGPARATVRDAFQYRYRMWSLPELIEIAREAGFRDVQVWQHTHDAEAGVCLGPVTRLEAAERWTAYLVAAR
;
A
#
# COMPACT_ATOMS: atom_id res chain seq x y z
N ALA A 1 -29.40 8.53 -17.47
CA ALA A 1 -28.39 7.76 -18.17
C ALA A 1 -27.33 7.28 -17.18
N ASN A 2 -27.07 5.98 -17.16
CA ASN A 2 -26.05 5.41 -16.30
C ASN A 2 -24.68 5.70 -16.87
N THR A 3 -23.89 6.45 -16.11
CA THR A 3 -22.51 6.71 -16.46
C THR A 3 -21.64 5.66 -15.79
N LEU A 4 -20.99 4.82 -16.58
CA LEU A 4 -20.02 3.85 -16.08
C LEU A 4 -18.64 4.51 -16.06
N LEU A 5 -18.06 4.60 -14.88
CA LEU A 5 -16.71 5.09 -14.71
C LEU A 5 -15.74 3.92 -14.73
N ARG A 6 -14.78 3.96 -15.64
CA ARG A 6 -13.68 3.00 -15.66
C ARG A 6 -12.46 3.62 -15.01
N ILE A 7 -11.87 2.88 -14.10
CA ILE A 7 -10.63 3.28 -13.43
C ILE A 7 -9.52 2.37 -13.93
N LYS A 8 -8.51 2.95 -14.54
CA LYS A 8 -7.34 2.20 -14.99
C LYS A 8 -6.12 2.66 -14.21
N MET A 9 -5.43 1.71 -13.60
CA MET A 9 -4.20 1.97 -12.87
C MET A 9 -3.01 1.50 -13.70
N GLN A 10 -2.05 2.39 -13.89
CA GLN A 10 -0.80 2.09 -14.57
C GLN A 10 0.34 2.24 -13.58
N LYS A 11 1.15 1.19 -13.44
CA LYS A 11 2.29 1.19 -12.54
C LYS A 11 3.58 0.89 -13.29
N ALA A 12 4.62 1.62 -12.97
CA ALA A 12 5.97 1.36 -13.46
C ALA A 12 6.92 1.32 -12.26
N TYR A 13 7.75 0.28 -12.21
CA TYR A 13 8.71 0.07 -11.14
C TYR A 13 10.13 0.15 -11.69
N ASP A 14 10.95 0.98 -11.05
CA ASP A 14 12.36 1.09 -11.36
C ASP A 14 13.15 0.31 -10.29
N ALA A 15 13.73 -0.81 -10.70
CA ALA A 15 14.47 -1.67 -9.78
C ALA A 15 15.76 -1.04 -9.27
N LEU A 16 16.32 -0.10 -10.01
CA LEU A 16 17.56 0.57 -9.60
C LEU A 16 17.33 1.51 -8.42
N THR A 17 16.22 2.22 -8.43
CA THR A 17 15.88 3.22 -7.41
C THR A 17 14.83 2.72 -6.42
N ALA A 18 14.16 1.62 -6.72
CA ALA A 18 12.98 1.12 -6.02
C ALA A 18 11.81 2.11 -6.03
N ILE A 19 11.76 2.99 -7.02
CA ILE A 19 10.69 3.97 -7.18
C ILE A 19 9.54 3.35 -7.98
N VAL A 20 8.33 3.51 -7.48
CA VAL A 20 7.09 3.16 -8.18
C VAL A 20 6.43 4.44 -8.66
N ASP A 21 6.14 4.52 -9.94
CA ASP A 21 5.30 5.56 -10.53
C ASP A 21 3.92 4.94 -10.74
N CYS A 22 2.91 5.47 -10.07
CA CYS A 22 1.55 5.01 -10.16
C CYS A 22 0.67 6.12 -10.74
N ARG A 23 -0.02 5.82 -11.83
CA ARG A 23 -0.92 6.75 -12.49
C ARG A 23 -2.31 6.17 -12.53
N ILE A 24 -3.28 6.98 -12.22
CA ILE A 24 -4.69 6.59 -12.24
C ILE A 24 -5.41 7.39 -13.32
N HIS A 25 -6.04 6.66 -14.21
CA HIS A 25 -6.81 7.22 -15.32
C HIS A 25 -8.28 6.94 -15.11
N PHE A 26 -9.11 7.90 -15.45
CA PHE A 26 -10.55 7.72 -15.45
C PHE A 26 -11.08 7.80 -16.88
N ALA A 27 -12.00 6.92 -17.21
CA ALA A 27 -12.66 6.93 -18.49
C ALA A 27 -14.15 6.74 -18.27
N ASN A 28 -14.94 7.50 -19.04
CA ASN A 28 -16.37 7.31 -19.10
C ASN A 28 -16.69 6.28 -20.18
N ALA A 29 -17.40 5.22 -19.81
CA ALA A 29 -17.80 4.18 -20.74
C ALA A 29 -19.09 4.52 -21.51
N GLY A 30 -19.72 5.67 -21.23
CA GLY A 30 -20.91 6.13 -21.91
C GLY A 30 -20.65 6.67 -23.32
N PRO A 31 -21.69 7.17 -24.00
CA PRO A 31 -21.54 7.68 -25.37
C PRO A 31 -20.55 8.81 -25.55
N ALA A 32 -20.33 9.59 -24.51
CA ALA A 32 -19.42 10.74 -24.55
C ALA A 32 -17.94 10.36 -24.47
N ARG A 33 -17.60 9.15 -24.04
CA ARG A 33 -16.23 8.60 -23.96
C ARG A 33 -15.15 9.59 -23.51
N ALA A 34 -15.46 10.39 -22.53
CA ALA A 34 -14.49 11.30 -21.96
C ALA A 34 -13.42 10.52 -21.18
N THR A 35 -12.16 10.86 -21.39
CA THR A 35 -11.04 10.23 -20.70
C THR A 35 -10.23 11.30 -19.98
N VAL A 36 -9.95 11.07 -18.71
CA VAL A 36 -9.02 11.89 -17.93
C VAL A 36 -7.78 11.04 -17.70
N ARG A 37 -6.70 11.39 -18.37
CA ARG A 37 -5.40 10.73 -18.17
C ARG A 37 -4.68 11.38 -17.00
N ASP A 38 -3.94 10.55 -16.27
CA ASP A 38 -3.13 11.00 -15.14
C ASP A 38 -3.94 11.86 -14.16
N ALA A 39 -5.19 11.46 -13.89
CA ALA A 39 -6.03 12.15 -12.92
C ALA A 39 -5.36 12.23 -11.55
N PHE A 40 -4.68 11.16 -11.18
CA PHE A 40 -3.83 11.09 -10.00
C PHE A 40 -2.50 10.46 -10.39
N GLN A 41 -1.42 11.02 -9.88
CA GLN A 41 -0.08 10.47 -10.06
C GLN A 41 0.60 10.40 -8.71
N TYR A 42 1.14 9.23 -8.38
CA TYR A 42 1.87 8.99 -7.14
C TYR A 42 3.26 8.45 -7.49
N ARG A 43 4.28 9.01 -6.87
CA ARG A 43 5.63 8.45 -6.92
C ARG A 43 6.05 8.16 -5.50
N TYR A 44 6.42 6.92 -5.25
CA TYR A 44 6.88 6.52 -3.92
C TYR A 44 7.96 5.45 -4.03
N ARG A 45 8.78 5.39 -3.02
CA ARG A 45 9.80 4.36 -2.92
C ARG A 45 9.21 3.12 -2.27
N MET A 46 9.48 1.96 -2.85
CA MET A 46 9.15 0.68 -2.24
C MET A 46 10.17 0.35 -1.18
N TRP A 47 9.68 0.09 0.02
CA TRP A 47 10.49 -0.33 1.15
C TRP A 47 10.06 -1.71 1.58
N SER A 48 11.03 -2.59 1.89
CA SER A 48 10.71 -3.85 2.56
C SER A 48 10.56 -3.61 4.06
N LEU A 49 9.82 -4.47 4.73
CA LEU A 49 9.69 -4.38 6.18
C LEU A 49 11.04 -4.53 6.89
N PRO A 50 11.93 -5.46 6.50
CA PRO A 50 13.24 -5.53 7.12
C PRO A 50 14.04 -4.23 7.00
N GLU A 51 13.98 -3.56 5.87
CA GLU A 51 14.66 -2.27 5.70
C GLU A 51 14.12 -1.20 6.65
N LEU A 52 12.80 -1.10 6.76
CA LEU A 52 12.16 -0.14 7.65
C LEU A 52 12.47 -0.44 9.13
N ILE A 53 12.48 -1.71 9.50
CA ILE A 53 12.84 -2.14 10.86
C ILE A 53 14.29 -1.76 11.17
N GLU A 54 15.19 -2.00 10.24
CA GLU A 54 16.61 -1.65 10.41
C GLU A 54 16.80 -0.14 10.55
N ILE A 55 16.11 0.65 9.72
CA ILE A 55 16.15 2.11 9.78
C ILE A 55 15.64 2.60 11.13
N ALA A 56 14.54 2.04 11.62
CA ALA A 56 13.98 2.42 12.92
C ALA A 56 14.97 2.14 14.06
N ARG A 57 15.63 0.99 14.01
CA ARG A 57 16.65 0.64 15.02
C ARG A 57 17.87 1.55 14.94
N GLU A 58 18.33 1.88 13.76
CA GLU A 58 19.44 2.85 13.58
C GLU A 58 19.07 4.22 14.11
N ALA A 59 17.81 4.61 14.01
CA ALA A 59 17.30 5.87 14.55
C ALA A 59 17.17 5.88 16.07
N GLY A 60 17.38 4.75 16.74
CA GLY A 60 17.38 4.65 18.20
C GLY A 60 16.14 4.03 18.82
N PHE A 61 15.22 3.51 18.00
CA PHE A 61 14.06 2.78 18.52
C PHE A 61 14.49 1.36 18.90
N ARG A 62 14.26 0.97 20.13
CA ARG A 62 14.67 -0.34 20.63
C ARG A 62 13.62 -1.41 20.38
N ASP A 63 12.35 -1.04 20.52
CA ASP A 63 11.24 -1.96 20.33
C ASP A 63 10.55 -1.62 19.02
N VAL A 64 10.71 -2.50 18.05
CA VAL A 64 10.13 -2.34 16.72
C VAL A 64 9.28 -3.56 16.42
N GLN A 65 7.99 -3.36 16.24
CA GLN A 65 7.02 -4.41 16.01
C GLN A 65 6.25 -4.15 14.72
N VAL A 66 5.83 -5.22 14.09
CA VAL A 66 4.91 -5.18 12.95
C VAL A 66 3.52 -5.58 13.45
N TRP A 67 2.55 -4.73 13.18
CA TRP A 67 1.16 -4.93 13.59
C TRP A 67 0.27 -5.08 12.38
N GLN A 68 -0.68 -5.96 12.50
CA GLN A 68 -1.73 -6.16 11.49
C GLN A 68 -3.09 -6.32 12.14
N HIS A 69 -4.13 -6.05 11.33
CA HIS A 69 -5.47 -6.44 11.68
C HIS A 69 -5.61 -7.96 11.51
N THR A 70 -6.08 -8.61 12.56
CA THR A 70 -6.35 -10.04 12.56
C THR A 70 -7.84 -10.28 12.80
N HIS A 71 -8.36 -11.39 12.30
CA HIS A 71 -9.73 -11.79 12.52
C HIS A 71 -9.80 -12.89 13.58
N ASP A 72 -10.59 -12.64 14.60
CA ASP A 72 -10.93 -13.62 15.63
C ASP A 72 -12.43 -13.91 15.57
N ALA A 73 -12.82 -15.18 15.62
CA ALA A 73 -14.22 -15.58 15.56
C ALA A 73 -15.04 -14.99 16.69
N GLU A 74 -14.46 -14.76 17.85
CA GLU A 74 -15.17 -14.23 19.03
C GLU A 74 -15.03 -12.71 19.16
N ALA A 75 -13.83 -12.18 18.93
CA ALA A 75 -13.52 -10.77 19.16
C ALA A 75 -13.69 -9.90 17.91
N GLY A 76 -13.88 -10.48 16.73
CA GLY A 76 -13.96 -9.76 15.48
C GLY A 76 -12.59 -9.34 14.94
N VAL A 77 -12.48 -8.09 14.47
CA VAL A 77 -11.22 -7.57 13.92
C VAL A 77 -10.41 -6.95 15.04
N CYS A 78 -9.18 -7.43 15.23
CA CYS A 78 -8.26 -6.94 16.24
C CYS A 78 -6.97 -6.42 15.57
N LEU A 79 -6.38 -5.39 16.14
CA LEU A 79 -5.07 -4.88 15.75
C LEU A 79 -4.05 -5.31 16.79
N GLY A 80 -3.03 -6.03 16.39
CA GLY A 80 -2.01 -6.49 17.29
C GLY A 80 -0.71 -6.87 16.61
N PRO A 81 0.35 -7.13 17.40
CA PRO A 81 1.64 -7.50 16.85
C PRO A 81 1.60 -8.87 16.20
N VAL A 82 2.35 -9.02 15.12
CA VAL A 82 2.49 -10.29 14.41
C VAL A 82 3.98 -10.60 14.23
N THR A 83 4.30 -11.88 14.20
CA THR A 83 5.65 -12.35 13.95
C THR A 83 5.81 -12.90 12.54
N ARG A 84 4.71 -12.97 11.80
CA ARG A 84 4.66 -13.58 10.48
C ARG A 84 3.56 -12.92 9.65
N LEU A 85 3.86 -12.65 8.39
CA LEU A 85 2.88 -12.23 7.39
C LEU A 85 2.58 -13.39 6.46
N GLU A 86 1.30 -13.62 6.21
CA GLU A 86 0.90 -14.61 5.22
C GLU A 86 1.14 -14.08 3.81
N ALA A 87 1.51 -14.98 2.90
CA ALA A 87 1.70 -14.62 1.51
C ALA A 87 0.38 -14.17 0.89
N ALA A 88 0.35 -12.94 0.41
CA ALA A 88 -0.83 -12.35 -0.23
C ALA A 88 -0.37 -11.32 -1.26
N GLU A 89 -1.18 -11.11 -2.29
CA GLU A 89 -0.89 -10.08 -3.28
C GLU A 89 -0.98 -8.68 -2.69
N ARG A 90 -1.89 -8.51 -1.74
CA ARG A 90 -2.12 -7.24 -1.06
C ARG A 90 -2.13 -7.46 0.44
N TRP A 91 -1.41 -6.62 1.12
CA TRP A 91 -1.39 -6.64 2.57
C TRP A 91 -1.11 -5.24 3.10
N THR A 92 -1.57 -4.99 4.30
CA THR A 92 -1.32 -3.75 5.02
C THR A 92 -0.75 -4.09 6.38
N ALA A 93 0.27 -3.37 6.78
CA ALA A 93 0.87 -3.54 8.08
C ALA A 93 1.22 -2.18 8.66
N TYR A 94 1.33 -2.13 9.97
CA TYR A 94 1.76 -0.95 10.71
C TYR A 94 3.09 -1.24 11.37
N LEU A 95 4.02 -0.33 11.23
CA LEU A 95 5.28 -0.41 11.95
C LEU A 95 5.15 0.39 13.24
N VAL A 96 5.28 -0.28 14.37
CA VAL A 96 5.18 0.34 15.69
C VAL A 96 6.56 0.36 16.32
N ALA A 97 7.10 1.54 16.55
CA ALA A 97 8.42 1.71 17.09
C ALA A 97 8.36 2.51 18.39
N ALA A 98 9.05 2.02 19.42
CA ALA A 98 9.12 2.65 20.72
C ALA A 98 10.57 2.78 21.17
N ARG A 99 10.86 3.85 21.88
CA ARG A 99 12.19 4.08 22.47
C ARG A 99 12.41 3.29 23.75
#